data_c1056aad1e4b4f890ecaa1902e47801f
#
_entry.id   c1056aad1e4b4f890ecaa1902e47801f
#
_cell.length_a   1.000
_cell.length_b   1.000
_cell.length_c   1.000
_cell.angle_alpha   90.00
_cell.angle_beta   90.00
_cell.angle_gamma   90.00
#
_symmetry.space_group_name_H-M   'P 1'
#
loop_
_entity.id
_entity.type
_entity.pdbx_description
1 polymer ?
#
loop_
_entity_poly.entity_id
_entity_poly.type
_entity_poly.pdbx_seq_one_letter_code
_entity_poly.pdbx_strand_id
1 'polypeptide(L)'
;MSKQLHFNIDARSKMKKGVDVLANAVKVTLGPKGRNVVLEKKFGSPAVTKDGVTVAKEIELEDPIENMGAQMVKEVASKTADVAGDGTTTATVLAQSIITEGLKNVAAGANPMDLKRGIDKAVDIVVENLKKQSQAVGSDTKKIEQVASISANNDPEIGKLIASAMNKVGKDGVITVEEARGTETSIELVEGMQFDRGYISPYFVTNADKMECELQNPYILIYDKKVSAMKDILHILEKVAQQGAPLIIISEDLEGEALATLVVNKLRGTLKVAAVKAPGFGDRRKEMLQDIAILTKGLVISEEQGYKLENADLTYLGRAERVTIDKDNTTIVGGKGKKDDIQARIAQIKAQIETTTSEYDKEKLQERLAKLSGGVAVLQIGAATEVEMKEKKDRVDDALHATRAAVEEGIVPGGGIAYIRSIEALDKKKGVNEDETTGIAIVRRALEEPLRTIVANAGIEGSIVVQKVKEGKGDFGYNARTDVYEKLLAAGVIDPTKVSRVALEHAASIAGMLLTTECVIADKPKKEEPIHNHGGGAPGMGGMDY
;
A
#
# COMPACT_ATOMS: atom_id res chain seq x y z
N MET A 1 19.87 -11.01 -26.84
CA MET A 1 20.76 -11.39 -25.72
C MET A 1 20.66 -12.89 -25.51
N SER A 2 21.77 -13.57 -25.20
CA SER A 2 21.74 -15.02 -24.91
C SER A 2 21.21 -15.25 -23.52
N LYS A 3 20.40 -16.31 -23.33
CA LYS A 3 19.83 -16.70 -22.05
C LYS A 3 20.67 -17.79 -21.39
N GLN A 4 20.67 -17.81 -20.07
CA GLN A 4 21.12 -18.94 -19.25
C GLN A 4 19.89 -19.62 -18.65
N LEU A 5 19.94 -20.95 -18.60
CA LEU A 5 18.87 -21.78 -18.06
C LEU A 5 19.43 -22.57 -16.90
N HIS A 6 18.71 -22.55 -15.79
CA HIS A 6 19.02 -23.34 -14.62
C HIS A 6 17.83 -24.23 -14.30
N PHE A 7 18.07 -25.45 -13.89
CA PHE A 7 17.05 -26.47 -13.67
C PHE A 7 17.17 -27.09 -12.28
N ASN A 8 16.09 -27.71 -11.84
CA ASN A 8 16.06 -28.57 -10.65
C ASN A 8 16.59 -27.88 -9.38
N ILE A 9 17.44 -28.59 -8.66
CA ILE A 9 18.01 -28.15 -7.37
C ILE A 9 18.87 -26.90 -7.51
N ASP A 10 19.61 -26.74 -8.63
CA ASP A 10 20.47 -25.56 -8.83
C ASP A 10 19.64 -24.28 -8.90
N ALA A 11 18.57 -24.29 -9.71
CA ALA A 11 17.65 -23.15 -9.82
C ALA A 11 17.03 -22.78 -8.47
N ARG A 12 16.46 -23.77 -7.78
CA ARG A 12 15.80 -23.57 -6.48
C ARG A 12 16.75 -23.13 -5.38
N SER A 13 17.97 -23.66 -5.33
CA SER A 13 18.97 -23.29 -4.34
C SER A 13 19.40 -21.82 -4.47
N LYS A 14 19.63 -21.36 -5.70
CA LYS A 14 19.97 -19.96 -5.97
C LYS A 14 18.81 -19.01 -5.66
N MET A 15 17.60 -19.35 -6.10
CA MET A 15 16.41 -18.54 -5.77
C MET A 15 16.22 -18.45 -4.25
N LYS A 16 16.37 -19.59 -3.52
CA LYS A 16 16.28 -19.61 -2.06
C LYS A 16 17.29 -18.69 -1.40
N LYS A 17 18.52 -18.63 -1.92
CA LYS A 17 19.54 -17.72 -1.38
C LYS A 17 19.09 -16.26 -1.49
N GLY A 18 18.51 -15.87 -2.63
CA GLY A 18 17.93 -14.54 -2.80
C GLY A 18 16.78 -14.26 -1.83
N VAL A 19 15.86 -15.23 -1.64
CA VAL A 19 14.81 -15.16 -0.62
C VAL A 19 15.40 -14.92 0.77
N ASP A 20 16.42 -15.68 1.15
CA ASP A 20 17.05 -15.58 2.48
C ASP A 20 17.74 -14.24 2.70
N VAL A 21 18.43 -13.71 1.70
CA VAL A 21 19.09 -12.40 1.79
C VAL A 21 18.07 -11.30 2.05
N LEU A 22 17.00 -11.24 1.26
CA LEU A 22 15.96 -10.23 1.44
C LEU A 22 15.23 -10.41 2.78
N ALA A 23 14.77 -11.61 3.09
CA ALA A 23 14.01 -11.85 4.30
C ALA A 23 14.84 -11.59 5.57
N ASN A 24 16.15 -11.92 5.56
CA ASN A 24 17.03 -11.64 6.68
C ASN A 24 17.26 -10.14 6.92
N ALA A 25 17.30 -9.34 5.86
CA ALA A 25 17.40 -7.89 5.97
C ALA A 25 16.09 -7.26 6.51
N VAL A 26 14.93 -7.77 6.06
CA VAL A 26 13.62 -7.24 6.46
C VAL A 26 13.24 -7.66 7.88
N LYS A 27 13.45 -8.92 8.27
CA LYS A 27 12.97 -9.47 9.55
C LYS A 27 13.55 -8.81 10.81
N VAL A 28 14.68 -8.10 10.70
CA VAL A 28 15.30 -7.39 11.84
C VAL A 28 14.44 -6.24 12.34
N THR A 29 13.50 -5.77 11.52
CA THR A 29 12.58 -4.67 11.86
C THR A 29 11.37 -5.12 12.67
N LEU A 30 11.08 -6.44 12.73
CA LEU A 30 9.83 -6.98 13.27
C LEU A 30 9.74 -6.86 14.80
N GLY A 31 8.59 -6.37 15.26
CA GLY A 31 8.20 -6.33 16.67
C GLY A 31 8.71 -5.11 17.45
N PRO A 32 8.34 -4.99 18.73
CA PRO A 32 8.61 -3.79 19.54
C PRO A 32 10.10 -3.54 19.79
N LYS A 33 10.95 -4.59 19.73
CA LYS A 33 12.40 -4.50 19.83
C LYS A 33 13.09 -4.65 18.47
N GLY A 34 12.34 -4.53 17.37
CA GLY A 34 12.88 -4.45 16.01
C GLY A 34 13.79 -3.24 15.83
N ARG A 35 14.75 -3.35 14.93
CA ARG A 35 15.82 -2.36 14.72
C ARG A 35 15.65 -1.65 13.39
N ASN A 36 16.24 -0.47 13.31
CA ASN A 36 16.29 0.29 12.06
C ASN A 36 17.25 -0.35 11.06
N VAL A 37 16.92 -0.18 9.78
CA VAL A 37 17.80 -0.45 8.64
C VAL A 37 18.22 0.89 8.04
N VAL A 38 19.50 1.02 7.70
CA VAL A 38 20.04 2.22 7.05
C VAL A 38 20.17 1.92 5.56
N LEU A 39 19.61 2.77 4.72
CA LEU A 39 19.58 2.64 3.28
C LEU A 39 20.44 3.74 2.64
N GLU A 40 21.35 3.35 1.76
CA GLU A 40 22.12 4.30 0.96
C GLU A 40 21.20 5.03 -0.02
N LYS A 41 21.39 6.33 -0.17
CA LYS A 41 20.75 7.13 -1.22
C LYS A 41 21.81 7.69 -2.14
N LYS A 42 21.58 7.63 -3.45
CA LYS A 42 22.51 8.17 -4.46
C LYS A 42 22.80 9.65 -4.28
N PHE A 43 21.85 10.38 -3.71
CA PHE A 43 21.97 11.81 -3.39
C PHE A 43 21.34 12.07 -2.03
N GLY A 44 21.98 12.92 -1.21
CA GLY A 44 21.50 13.30 0.12
C GLY A 44 22.01 12.40 1.24
N SER A 45 21.35 12.48 2.40
CA SER A 45 21.67 11.68 3.57
C SER A 45 21.10 10.27 3.45
N PRO A 46 21.74 9.25 4.06
CA PRO A 46 21.16 7.91 4.16
C PRO A 46 19.77 7.94 4.78
N ALA A 47 18.87 7.12 4.26
CA ALA A 47 17.55 6.94 4.85
C ALA A 47 17.60 5.91 5.99
N VAL A 48 16.84 6.15 7.05
CA VAL A 48 16.72 5.23 8.19
C VAL A 48 15.26 4.84 8.29
N THR A 49 14.97 3.53 8.29
CA THR A 49 13.60 3.04 8.31
C THR A 49 13.45 1.75 9.13
N LYS A 50 12.24 1.49 9.62
CA LYS A 50 11.79 0.20 10.14
C LYS A 50 10.73 -0.46 9.26
N ASP A 51 10.27 0.24 8.22
CA ASP A 51 9.25 -0.30 7.32
C ASP A 51 9.85 -1.42 6.45
N GLY A 52 9.21 -2.59 6.53
CA GLY A 52 9.67 -3.79 5.83
C GLY A 52 9.58 -3.69 4.31
N VAL A 53 8.56 -3.02 3.77
CA VAL A 53 8.42 -2.87 2.31
C VAL A 53 9.45 -1.91 1.74
N THR A 54 9.77 -0.84 2.45
CA THR A 54 10.84 0.10 2.07
C THR A 54 12.20 -0.60 2.03
N VAL A 55 12.51 -1.40 3.05
CA VAL A 55 13.75 -2.22 3.06
C VAL A 55 13.75 -3.20 1.89
N ALA A 56 12.65 -3.93 1.66
CA ALA A 56 12.56 -4.91 0.59
C ALA A 56 12.74 -4.28 -0.80
N LYS A 57 12.22 -3.08 -1.03
CA LYS A 57 12.32 -2.37 -2.31
C LYS A 57 13.75 -2.00 -2.69
N GLU A 58 14.62 -1.72 -1.74
CA GLU A 58 16.00 -1.33 -1.98
C GLU A 58 16.95 -2.52 -2.23
N ILE A 59 16.50 -3.76 -2.01
CA ILE A 59 17.35 -4.93 -2.20
C ILE A 59 17.37 -5.37 -3.65
N GLU A 60 18.57 -5.35 -4.22
CA GLU A 60 18.90 -5.86 -5.55
C GLU A 60 20.19 -6.66 -5.47
N LEU A 61 20.24 -7.84 -6.09
CA LEU A 61 21.36 -8.76 -6.02
C LEU A 61 22.07 -8.89 -7.36
N GLU A 62 23.40 -9.07 -7.34
CA GLU A 62 24.23 -9.18 -8.54
C GLU A 62 23.92 -10.44 -9.38
N ASP A 63 23.73 -11.60 -8.73
CA ASP A 63 23.34 -12.84 -9.44
C ASP A 63 21.86 -12.72 -9.87
N PRO A 64 21.56 -12.75 -11.17
CA PRO A 64 20.21 -12.54 -11.66
C PRO A 64 19.21 -13.60 -11.18
N ILE A 65 19.66 -14.82 -10.82
CA ILE A 65 18.78 -15.88 -10.34
C ILE A 65 18.52 -15.71 -8.85
N GLU A 66 19.54 -15.37 -8.06
CA GLU A 66 19.35 -14.98 -6.66
C GLU A 66 18.43 -13.75 -6.58
N ASN A 67 18.62 -12.78 -7.47
CA ASN A 67 17.77 -11.60 -7.54
C ASN A 67 16.32 -11.94 -7.87
N MET A 68 16.05 -12.91 -8.77
CA MET A 68 14.67 -13.37 -9.02
C MET A 68 14.00 -13.90 -7.74
N GLY A 69 14.73 -14.67 -6.92
CA GLY A 69 14.22 -15.14 -5.64
C GLY A 69 13.92 -13.98 -4.68
N ALA A 70 14.80 -12.99 -4.60
CA ALA A 70 14.57 -11.77 -3.82
C ALA A 70 13.35 -10.99 -4.34
N GLN A 71 13.22 -10.80 -5.66
CA GLN A 71 12.09 -10.09 -6.27
C GLN A 71 10.74 -10.77 -6.00
N MET A 72 10.69 -12.11 -5.97
CA MET A 72 9.45 -12.83 -5.60
C MET A 72 9.01 -12.50 -4.17
N VAL A 73 9.92 -12.43 -3.20
CA VAL A 73 9.57 -12.06 -1.82
C VAL A 73 9.32 -10.55 -1.67
N LYS A 74 10.00 -9.73 -2.46
CA LYS A 74 9.69 -8.30 -2.58
C LYS A 74 8.24 -8.09 -3.03
N GLU A 75 7.75 -8.91 -3.97
CA GLU A 75 6.34 -8.88 -4.40
C GLU A 75 5.39 -9.23 -3.25
N VAL A 76 5.73 -10.20 -2.37
CA VAL A 76 4.95 -10.50 -1.16
C VAL A 76 4.79 -9.25 -0.28
N ALA A 77 5.90 -8.56 0.02
CA ALA A 77 5.87 -7.36 0.86
C ALA A 77 5.06 -6.25 0.20
N SER A 78 5.28 -5.98 -1.10
CA SER A 78 4.60 -4.92 -1.85
C SER A 78 3.10 -5.16 -1.94
N LYS A 79 2.67 -6.38 -2.30
CA LYS A 79 1.24 -6.72 -2.37
C LYS A 79 0.55 -6.67 -1.00
N THR A 80 1.25 -7.02 0.06
CA THR A 80 0.71 -6.93 1.41
C THR A 80 0.53 -5.47 1.83
N ALA A 81 1.49 -4.60 1.51
CA ALA A 81 1.35 -3.16 1.69
C ALA A 81 0.14 -2.60 0.91
N ASP A 82 0.01 -2.97 -0.38
CA ASP A 82 -1.07 -2.51 -1.25
C ASP A 82 -2.47 -2.84 -0.72
N VAL A 83 -2.66 -4.03 -0.13
CA VAL A 83 -4.00 -4.55 0.27
C VAL A 83 -4.33 -4.24 1.72
N ALA A 84 -3.34 -4.34 2.62
CA ALA A 84 -3.54 -4.23 4.06
C ALA A 84 -2.82 -3.03 4.68
N GLY A 85 -1.88 -2.41 3.97
CA GLY A 85 -1.11 -1.25 4.39
C GLY A 85 -0.10 -1.52 5.50
N ASP A 86 -0.07 -2.72 6.06
CA ASP A 86 0.82 -3.18 7.13
C ASP A 86 1.06 -4.69 7.00
N GLY A 87 1.91 -5.26 7.88
CA GLY A 87 2.20 -6.70 7.91
C GLY A 87 3.20 -7.18 6.88
N THR A 88 3.90 -6.30 6.20
CA THR A 88 4.89 -6.58 5.14
C THR A 88 6.02 -7.46 5.63
N THR A 89 6.56 -7.17 6.81
CA THR A 89 7.60 -7.97 7.47
C THR A 89 7.08 -9.34 7.89
N THR A 90 5.87 -9.42 8.44
CA THR A 90 5.24 -10.69 8.81
C THR A 90 5.03 -11.58 7.59
N ALA A 91 4.55 -11.03 6.48
CA ALA A 91 4.38 -11.74 5.21
C ALA A 91 5.71 -12.29 4.67
N THR A 92 6.77 -11.47 4.73
CA THR A 92 8.13 -11.86 4.33
C THR A 92 8.67 -13.03 5.17
N VAL A 93 8.48 -12.98 6.49
CA VAL A 93 8.90 -14.04 7.43
C VAL A 93 8.14 -15.34 7.17
N LEU A 94 6.82 -15.25 6.95
CA LEU A 94 5.99 -16.42 6.62
C LEU A 94 6.40 -17.02 5.27
N ALA A 95 6.63 -16.19 4.25
CA ALA A 95 7.08 -16.66 2.93
C ALA A 95 8.43 -17.39 3.03
N GLN A 96 9.42 -16.82 3.71
CA GLN A 96 10.72 -17.44 3.94
C GLN A 96 10.57 -18.81 4.62
N SER A 97 9.72 -18.89 5.64
CA SER A 97 9.50 -20.14 6.38
C SER A 97 8.86 -21.21 5.52
N ILE A 98 7.77 -20.87 4.81
CA ILE A 98 7.07 -21.83 3.92
C ILE A 98 8.00 -22.31 2.80
N ILE A 99 8.76 -21.41 2.18
CA ILE A 99 9.73 -21.75 1.14
C ILE A 99 10.83 -22.68 1.70
N THR A 100 11.37 -22.34 2.87
CA THR A 100 12.46 -23.10 3.47
C THR A 100 12.03 -24.54 3.83
N GLU A 101 10.88 -24.68 4.49
CA GLU A 101 10.36 -26.01 4.86
C GLU A 101 9.87 -26.77 3.61
N GLY A 102 9.24 -26.08 2.66
CA GLY A 102 8.78 -26.69 1.41
C GLY A 102 9.93 -27.24 0.57
N LEU A 103 11.01 -26.46 0.37
CA LEU A 103 12.15 -26.91 -0.41
C LEU A 103 12.90 -28.12 0.20
N LYS A 104 12.92 -28.24 1.54
CA LYS A 104 13.45 -29.47 2.20
C LYS A 104 12.66 -30.70 1.78
N ASN A 105 11.34 -30.60 1.74
CA ASN A 105 10.48 -31.72 1.36
C ASN A 105 10.54 -32.01 -0.15
N VAL A 106 10.62 -31.00 -1.01
CA VAL A 106 10.85 -31.17 -2.46
C VAL A 106 12.18 -31.87 -2.71
N ALA A 107 13.26 -31.49 -2.00
CA ALA A 107 14.56 -32.14 -2.10
C ALA A 107 14.54 -33.59 -1.59
N ALA A 108 13.63 -33.92 -0.67
CA ALA A 108 13.39 -35.27 -0.19
C ALA A 108 12.51 -36.12 -1.14
N GLY A 109 12.03 -35.54 -2.25
CA GLY A 109 11.27 -36.28 -3.27
C GLY A 109 9.76 -36.08 -3.21
N ALA A 110 9.24 -35.20 -2.35
CA ALA A 110 7.81 -34.89 -2.32
C ALA A 110 7.36 -34.18 -3.60
N ASN A 111 6.14 -34.45 -4.06
CA ASN A 111 5.55 -33.83 -5.23
C ASN A 111 5.23 -32.34 -4.96
N PRO A 112 5.88 -31.39 -5.65
CA PRO A 112 5.69 -29.95 -5.39
C PRO A 112 4.24 -29.47 -5.59
N MET A 113 3.51 -30.09 -6.54
CA MET A 113 2.13 -29.72 -6.83
C MET A 113 1.18 -30.15 -5.71
N ASP A 114 1.42 -31.31 -5.10
CA ASP A 114 0.61 -31.78 -3.98
C ASP A 114 0.98 -31.06 -2.69
N LEU A 115 2.28 -30.73 -2.48
CA LEU A 115 2.69 -29.84 -1.41
C LEU A 115 1.95 -28.50 -1.50
N LYS A 116 1.90 -27.89 -2.70
CA LYS A 116 1.16 -26.63 -2.92
C LYS A 116 -0.31 -26.76 -2.58
N ARG A 117 -0.99 -27.82 -3.02
CA ARG A 117 -2.41 -28.08 -2.67
C ARG A 117 -2.62 -28.17 -1.15
N GLY A 118 -1.69 -28.82 -0.46
CA GLY A 118 -1.71 -28.91 1.01
C GLY A 118 -1.50 -27.56 1.68
N ILE A 119 -0.59 -26.73 1.16
CA ILE A 119 -0.36 -25.36 1.62
C ILE A 119 -1.63 -24.53 1.43
N ASP A 120 -2.21 -24.51 0.22
CA ASP A 120 -3.42 -23.74 -0.09
C ASP A 120 -4.57 -24.12 0.87
N LYS A 121 -4.82 -25.42 1.05
CA LYS A 121 -5.83 -25.94 1.98
C LYS A 121 -5.59 -25.53 3.45
N ALA A 122 -4.34 -25.53 3.89
CA ALA A 122 -4.00 -25.11 5.23
C ALA A 122 -4.25 -23.60 5.43
N VAL A 123 -3.91 -22.79 4.42
CA VAL A 123 -4.16 -21.34 4.44
C VAL A 123 -5.65 -21.05 4.57
N ASP A 124 -6.50 -21.69 3.78
CA ASP A 124 -7.96 -21.51 3.86
C ASP A 124 -8.47 -21.79 5.28
N ILE A 125 -8.02 -22.89 5.91
CA ILE A 125 -8.40 -23.26 7.28
C ILE A 125 -7.94 -22.21 8.30
N VAL A 126 -6.71 -21.71 8.15
CA VAL A 126 -6.16 -20.70 9.07
C VAL A 126 -6.89 -19.37 8.90
N VAL A 127 -7.18 -18.96 7.68
CA VAL A 127 -7.94 -17.74 7.37
C VAL A 127 -9.34 -17.80 7.99
N GLU A 128 -10.04 -18.91 7.87
CA GLU A 128 -11.34 -19.10 8.55
C GLU A 128 -11.20 -19.02 10.07
N ASN A 129 -10.11 -19.57 10.62
CA ASN A 129 -9.87 -19.53 12.06
C ASN A 129 -9.54 -18.10 12.53
N LEU A 130 -8.72 -17.35 11.79
CA LEU A 130 -8.44 -15.92 12.07
C LEU A 130 -9.74 -15.09 12.08
N LYS A 131 -10.64 -15.31 11.11
CA LYS A 131 -11.95 -14.66 11.09
C LYS A 131 -12.81 -15.01 12.31
N LYS A 132 -12.76 -16.24 12.79
CA LYS A 132 -13.46 -16.68 14.01
C LYS A 132 -12.89 -16.07 15.30
N GLN A 133 -11.58 -15.81 15.34
CA GLN A 133 -10.90 -15.14 16.45
C GLN A 133 -11.14 -13.62 16.44
N SER A 134 -11.53 -13.07 15.31
CA SER A 134 -11.68 -11.63 15.12
C SER A 134 -12.75 -11.02 16.02
N GLN A 135 -12.40 -9.88 16.63
CA GLN A 135 -13.31 -9.05 17.41
C GLN A 135 -13.53 -7.72 16.71
N ALA A 136 -14.78 -7.35 16.47
CA ALA A 136 -15.11 -6.07 15.85
C ALA A 136 -14.58 -4.90 16.71
N VAL A 137 -13.99 -3.92 16.03
CA VAL A 137 -13.53 -2.67 16.64
C VAL A 137 -14.69 -1.68 16.78
N GLY A 138 -15.55 -1.62 15.76
CA GLY A 138 -16.68 -0.71 15.73
C GLY A 138 -16.26 0.75 15.81
N SER A 139 -16.86 1.51 16.74
CA SER A 139 -16.53 2.90 17.06
C SER A 139 -15.78 3.03 18.40
N ASP A 140 -15.17 1.95 18.89
CA ASP A 140 -14.42 1.96 20.14
C ASP A 140 -13.09 2.72 19.96
N THR A 141 -13.10 3.98 20.36
CA THR A 141 -11.93 4.88 20.28
C THR A 141 -10.69 4.30 20.95
N LYS A 142 -10.86 3.55 22.07
CA LYS A 142 -9.73 2.95 22.78
C LYS A 142 -9.08 1.84 21.96
N LYS A 143 -9.87 0.99 21.30
CA LYS A 143 -9.35 -0.05 20.41
C LYS A 143 -8.67 0.56 19.20
N ILE A 144 -9.25 1.61 18.62
CA ILE A 144 -8.64 2.38 17.51
C ILE A 144 -7.28 2.95 17.93
N GLU A 145 -7.22 3.60 19.11
CA GLU A 145 -5.95 4.14 19.65
C GLU A 145 -4.91 3.03 19.87
N GLN A 146 -5.31 1.87 20.38
CA GLN A 146 -4.42 0.74 20.60
C GLN A 146 -3.85 0.19 19.29
N VAL A 147 -4.70 -0.05 18.27
CA VAL A 147 -4.23 -0.50 16.95
C VAL A 147 -3.23 0.49 16.36
N ALA A 148 -3.62 1.77 16.32
CA ALA A 148 -2.77 2.81 15.77
C ALA A 148 -1.45 2.95 16.53
N SER A 149 -1.46 2.84 17.87
CA SER A 149 -0.24 2.88 18.67
C SER A 149 0.69 1.72 18.35
N ILE A 150 0.16 0.49 18.27
CA ILE A 150 0.97 -0.71 17.97
C ILE A 150 1.61 -0.60 16.58
N SER A 151 0.83 -0.27 15.56
CA SER A 151 1.33 -0.14 14.19
C SER A 151 2.33 1.03 14.05
N ALA A 152 2.18 2.08 14.86
CA ALA A 152 3.15 3.16 14.99
C ALA A 152 4.38 2.83 15.87
N ASN A 153 4.80 1.56 15.95
CA ASN A 153 5.92 1.12 16.80
C ASN A 153 5.74 1.42 18.30
N ASN A 154 4.53 1.23 18.81
CA ASN A 154 4.13 1.53 20.20
C ASN A 154 4.22 3.01 20.58
N ASP A 155 3.94 3.90 19.64
CA ASP A 155 3.84 5.34 19.88
C ASP A 155 2.41 5.74 20.29
N PRO A 156 2.14 6.06 21.58
CA PRO A 156 0.79 6.42 22.03
C PRO A 156 0.35 7.80 21.56
N GLU A 157 1.26 8.69 21.16
CA GLU A 157 0.90 10.02 20.66
C GLU A 157 0.31 9.90 19.25
N ILE A 158 0.94 9.10 18.39
CA ILE A 158 0.39 8.77 17.07
C ILE A 158 -0.94 8.05 17.20
N GLY A 159 -1.07 7.10 18.14
CA GLY A 159 -2.32 6.41 18.38
C GLY A 159 -3.48 7.35 18.73
N LYS A 160 -3.27 8.28 19.65
CA LYS A 160 -4.25 9.31 20.03
C LYS A 160 -4.59 10.24 18.87
N LEU A 161 -3.58 10.63 18.08
CA LEU A 161 -3.73 11.49 16.92
C LEU A 161 -4.69 10.86 15.89
N ILE A 162 -4.45 9.60 15.51
CA ILE A 162 -5.27 8.86 14.56
C ILE A 162 -6.69 8.62 15.10
N ALA A 163 -6.82 8.20 16.35
CA ALA A 163 -8.14 8.00 16.98
C ALA A 163 -8.96 9.30 17.02
N SER A 164 -8.31 10.43 17.31
CA SER A 164 -8.95 11.75 17.28
C SER A 164 -9.37 12.15 15.86
N ALA A 165 -8.53 11.89 14.86
CA ALA A 165 -8.87 12.15 13.46
C ALA A 165 -10.07 11.32 13.02
N MET A 166 -10.08 10.00 13.28
CA MET A 166 -11.19 9.12 12.93
C MET A 166 -12.50 9.51 13.63
N ASN A 167 -12.44 9.97 14.87
CA ASN A 167 -13.62 10.47 15.57
C ASN A 167 -14.21 11.74 14.92
N LYS A 168 -13.35 12.60 14.34
CA LYS A 168 -13.79 13.83 13.69
C LYS A 168 -14.45 13.58 12.34
N VAL A 169 -13.90 12.67 11.54
CA VAL A 169 -14.40 12.40 10.17
C VAL A 169 -15.33 11.19 10.08
N GLY A 170 -15.43 10.37 11.14
CA GLY A 170 -16.22 9.14 11.14
C GLY A 170 -15.50 7.97 10.46
N LYS A 171 -16.20 6.81 10.38
CA LYS A 171 -15.63 5.55 9.85
C LYS A 171 -15.27 5.63 8.39
N ASP A 172 -16.10 6.30 7.60
CA ASP A 172 -15.96 6.44 6.15
C ASP A 172 -15.25 7.74 5.76
N GLY A 173 -14.78 8.49 6.76
CA GLY A 173 -14.10 9.75 6.58
C GLY A 173 -12.69 9.60 6.05
N VAL A 174 -12.24 10.60 5.30
CA VAL A 174 -10.90 10.61 4.69
C VAL A 174 -9.91 11.24 5.66
N ILE A 175 -8.77 10.58 5.84
CA ILE A 175 -7.63 11.09 6.60
C ILE A 175 -6.42 11.08 5.67
N THR A 176 -5.74 12.22 5.56
CA THR A 176 -4.49 12.37 4.79
C THR A 176 -3.36 12.78 5.71
N VAL A 177 -2.13 12.42 5.36
CA VAL A 177 -0.94 12.73 6.15
C VAL A 177 -0.04 13.66 5.35
N GLU A 178 0.31 14.80 5.94
CA GLU A 178 1.11 15.85 5.31
C GLU A 178 2.30 16.24 6.18
N GLU A 179 3.27 16.88 5.54
CA GLU A 179 4.40 17.49 6.22
C GLU A 179 4.01 18.87 6.73
N ALA A 180 4.16 19.09 8.04
CA ALA A 180 3.97 20.42 8.62
C ALA A 180 5.12 21.36 8.24
N ARG A 181 4.85 22.65 8.20
CA ARG A 181 5.90 23.66 8.01
C ARG A 181 6.76 23.91 9.27
N GLY A 182 6.33 23.35 10.39
CA GLY A 182 6.97 23.52 11.70
C GLY A 182 7.24 22.20 12.39
N THR A 183 7.63 22.26 13.66
CA THR A 183 7.96 21.08 14.47
C THR A 183 6.75 20.44 15.15
N GLU A 184 5.61 21.11 15.19
CA GLU A 184 4.41 20.65 15.87
C GLU A 184 3.54 19.79 14.95
N THR A 185 3.02 18.70 15.50
CA THR A 185 2.05 17.82 14.81
C THR A 185 0.63 18.27 15.16
N SER A 186 -0.24 18.43 14.16
CA SER A 186 -1.61 18.91 14.34
C SER A 186 -2.62 18.18 13.47
N ILE A 187 -3.91 18.33 13.78
CA ILE A 187 -5.04 17.81 13.00
C ILE A 187 -5.88 18.99 12.53
N GLU A 188 -5.99 19.15 11.24
CA GLU A 188 -6.87 20.10 10.58
C GLU A 188 -8.02 19.39 9.90
N LEU A 189 -9.24 19.92 10.04
CA LEU A 189 -10.40 19.44 9.30
C LEU A 189 -10.72 20.42 8.18
N VAL A 190 -10.66 19.95 6.94
CA VAL A 190 -10.88 20.77 5.74
C VAL A 190 -12.01 20.20 4.89
N GLU A 191 -12.64 21.08 4.09
CA GLU A 191 -13.61 20.65 3.08
C GLU A 191 -12.91 19.77 2.04
N GLY A 192 -13.46 18.59 1.76
CA GLY A 192 -12.83 17.65 0.84
C GLY A 192 -13.64 16.38 0.67
N MET A 193 -13.25 15.56 -0.28
CA MET A 193 -13.84 14.25 -0.51
C MET A 193 -12.88 13.30 -1.20
N GLN A 194 -13.14 11.99 -1.06
CA GLN A 194 -12.48 10.95 -1.82
C GLN A 194 -13.50 10.17 -2.65
N PHE A 195 -13.09 9.73 -3.84
CA PHE A 195 -13.86 8.81 -4.67
C PHE A 195 -12.97 7.75 -5.33
N ASP A 196 -13.59 6.60 -5.62
CA ASP A 196 -12.92 5.35 -6.02
C ASP A 196 -12.62 5.36 -7.54
N ARG A 197 -11.73 6.25 -7.97
CA ARG A 197 -11.15 6.30 -9.31
C ARG A 197 -9.73 6.82 -9.20
N GLY A 198 -8.78 6.02 -9.66
CA GLY A 198 -7.38 6.42 -9.75
C GLY A 198 -7.03 7.05 -11.09
N TYR A 199 -5.75 7.30 -11.29
CA TYR A 199 -5.26 7.89 -12.54
C TYR A 199 -5.52 6.97 -13.75
N ILE A 200 -5.87 7.55 -14.88
CA ILE A 200 -6.11 6.81 -16.14
C ILE A 200 -4.79 6.20 -16.66
N SER A 201 -3.66 6.82 -16.36
CA SER A 201 -2.35 6.36 -16.81
C SER A 201 -1.30 6.50 -15.71
N PRO A 202 -0.45 5.47 -15.48
CA PRO A 202 0.66 5.55 -14.53
C PRO A 202 1.68 6.65 -14.86
N TYR A 203 1.72 7.10 -16.10
CA TYR A 203 2.58 8.20 -16.51
C TYR A 203 2.21 9.55 -15.90
N PHE A 204 1.04 9.69 -15.28
CA PHE A 204 0.66 10.88 -14.51
C PHE A 204 1.29 10.94 -13.14
N VAL A 205 1.86 9.86 -12.62
CA VAL A 205 2.52 9.78 -11.32
C VAL A 205 3.59 10.87 -11.17
N THR A 206 3.59 11.56 -10.03
CA THR A 206 4.59 12.58 -9.65
C THR A 206 5.53 12.07 -8.57
N ASN A 207 5.06 11.13 -7.73
CA ASN A 207 5.84 10.46 -6.70
C ASN A 207 5.95 8.97 -7.03
N ALA A 208 7.09 8.55 -7.59
CA ALA A 208 7.32 7.18 -8.02
C ALA A 208 7.40 6.18 -6.84
N ASP A 209 7.85 6.61 -5.66
CA ASP A 209 8.00 5.74 -4.50
C ASP A 209 6.64 5.29 -3.95
N LYS A 210 5.66 6.20 -3.94
CA LYS A 210 4.28 5.95 -3.51
C LYS A 210 3.33 5.59 -4.67
N MET A 211 3.78 5.72 -5.92
CA MET A 211 2.94 5.58 -7.12
C MET A 211 1.71 6.52 -7.09
N GLU A 212 1.90 7.75 -6.64
CA GLU A 212 0.88 8.77 -6.49
C GLU A 212 1.12 9.97 -7.40
N CYS A 213 0.02 10.59 -7.84
CA CYS A 213 0.06 11.89 -8.49
C CYS A 213 -0.46 12.95 -7.52
N GLU A 214 0.40 13.87 -7.12
CA GLU A 214 0.06 14.98 -6.24
C GLU A 214 0.09 16.30 -7.02
N LEU A 215 -1.02 17.05 -6.96
CA LEU A 215 -1.20 18.33 -7.61
C LEU A 215 -1.54 19.40 -6.57
N GLN A 216 -0.68 20.41 -6.43
CA GLN A 216 -0.86 21.53 -5.52
C GLN A 216 -1.59 22.69 -6.19
N ASN A 217 -2.66 23.17 -5.57
CA ASN A 217 -3.52 24.23 -6.09
C ASN A 217 -4.01 24.02 -7.53
N PRO A 218 -4.50 22.81 -7.89
CA PRO A 218 -4.89 22.52 -9.26
C PRO A 218 -6.16 23.24 -9.68
N TYR A 219 -6.28 23.44 -11.00
CA TYR A 219 -7.58 23.60 -11.65
C TYR A 219 -8.23 22.23 -11.82
N ILE A 220 -9.56 22.17 -11.75
CA ILE A 220 -10.33 20.93 -11.85
C ILE A 220 -11.34 21.09 -12.98
N LEU A 221 -11.11 20.41 -14.09
CA LEU A 221 -12.04 20.31 -15.21
C LEU A 221 -12.99 19.14 -14.98
N ILE A 222 -14.30 19.40 -14.99
CA ILE A 222 -15.33 18.38 -14.75
C ILE A 222 -16.21 18.28 -16.00
N TYR A 223 -16.18 17.13 -16.67
CA TYR A 223 -16.89 16.89 -17.90
C TYR A 223 -17.67 15.57 -17.86
N ASP A 224 -18.93 15.58 -18.29
CA ASP A 224 -19.84 14.44 -18.18
C ASP A 224 -19.69 13.38 -19.28
N LYS A 225 -18.92 13.67 -20.34
CA LYS A 225 -18.67 12.77 -21.47
C LYS A 225 -17.20 12.39 -21.59
N LYS A 226 -16.89 11.61 -22.61
CA LYS A 226 -15.52 11.22 -22.96
C LYS A 226 -14.76 12.36 -23.63
N VAL A 227 -13.47 12.42 -23.38
CA VAL A 227 -12.51 13.30 -24.09
C VAL A 227 -11.60 12.44 -24.95
N SER A 228 -11.73 12.52 -26.25
CA SER A 228 -10.93 11.72 -27.20
C SER A 228 -10.06 12.58 -28.12
N ALA A 229 -10.54 13.76 -28.49
CA ALA A 229 -9.84 14.69 -29.39
C ALA A 229 -9.15 15.81 -28.59
N MET A 230 -7.88 16.06 -28.89
CA MET A 230 -7.09 17.09 -28.23
C MET A 230 -7.64 18.51 -28.45
N LYS A 231 -8.19 18.77 -29.63
CA LYS A 231 -8.76 20.07 -30.00
C LYS A 231 -9.85 20.56 -29.02
N ASP A 232 -10.59 19.63 -28.39
CA ASP A 232 -11.75 19.97 -27.54
C ASP A 232 -11.31 20.60 -26.21
N ILE A 233 -10.09 20.32 -25.76
CA ILE A 233 -9.51 20.82 -24.50
C ILE A 233 -8.32 21.74 -24.67
N LEU A 234 -7.82 21.93 -25.90
CA LEU A 234 -6.57 22.65 -26.19
C LEU A 234 -6.60 24.08 -25.61
N HIS A 235 -7.69 24.81 -25.81
CA HIS A 235 -7.82 26.19 -25.33
C HIS A 235 -7.80 26.31 -23.80
N ILE A 236 -8.31 25.30 -23.08
CA ILE A 236 -8.22 25.22 -21.60
C ILE A 236 -6.78 24.96 -21.19
N LEU A 237 -6.13 23.98 -21.85
CA LEU A 237 -4.73 23.62 -21.55
C LEU A 237 -3.78 24.80 -21.75
N GLU A 238 -3.96 25.56 -22.82
CA GLU A 238 -3.15 26.75 -23.08
C GLU A 238 -3.33 27.82 -21.98
N LYS A 239 -4.57 28.09 -21.57
CA LYS A 239 -4.85 29.04 -20.50
C LYS A 239 -4.29 28.58 -19.14
N VAL A 240 -4.42 27.29 -18.81
CA VAL A 240 -3.88 26.74 -17.56
C VAL A 240 -2.35 26.73 -17.58
N ALA A 241 -1.74 26.35 -18.72
CA ALA A 241 -0.29 26.38 -18.90
C ALA A 241 0.28 27.80 -18.74
N GLN A 242 -0.39 28.82 -19.28
CA GLN A 242 -0.01 30.24 -19.11
C GLN A 242 -0.03 30.66 -17.63
N GLN A 243 -0.89 30.07 -16.79
CA GLN A 243 -0.95 30.31 -15.36
C GLN A 243 0.14 29.53 -14.58
N GLY A 244 0.83 28.60 -15.23
CA GLY A 244 1.79 27.69 -14.58
C GLY A 244 1.18 26.74 -13.55
N ALA A 245 -0.14 26.64 -13.51
CA ALA A 245 -0.88 25.86 -12.54
C ALA A 245 -1.11 24.40 -13.00
N PRO A 246 -1.23 23.44 -12.08
CA PRO A 246 -1.62 22.08 -12.42
C PRO A 246 -3.11 22.00 -12.84
N LEU A 247 -3.43 20.97 -13.62
CA LEU A 247 -4.79 20.65 -14.04
C LEU A 247 -5.11 19.18 -13.75
N ILE A 248 -6.25 18.92 -13.14
CA ILE A 248 -6.87 17.59 -13.16
C ILE A 248 -8.09 17.60 -14.06
N ILE A 249 -8.23 16.56 -14.87
CA ILE A 249 -9.38 16.33 -15.74
C ILE A 249 -10.19 15.17 -15.16
N ILE A 250 -11.45 15.43 -14.81
CA ILE A 250 -12.41 14.43 -14.35
C ILE A 250 -13.47 14.29 -15.44
N SER A 251 -13.45 13.18 -16.17
CA SER A 251 -14.36 12.94 -17.30
C SER A 251 -14.86 11.50 -17.31
N GLU A 252 -15.93 11.21 -18.08
CA GLU A 252 -16.39 9.83 -18.24
C GLU A 252 -15.25 8.88 -18.61
N ASP A 253 -14.46 9.28 -19.59
CA ASP A 253 -13.20 8.63 -19.98
C ASP A 253 -12.29 9.63 -20.69
N LEU A 254 -11.00 9.34 -20.75
CA LEU A 254 -10.03 10.11 -21.53
C LEU A 254 -9.17 9.11 -22.29
N GLU A 255 -9.27 9.15 -23.62
CA GLU A 255 -8.70 8.11 -24.49
C GLU A 255 -8.10 8.69 -25.77
N GLY A 256 -7.50 7.85 -26.58
CA GLY A 256 -7.02 8.18 -27.93
C GLY A 256 -5.95 9.28 -27.96
N GLU A 257 -6.11 10.23 -28.89
CA GLU A 257 -5.17 11.33 -29.12
C GLU A 257 -5.02 12.22 -27.89
N ALA A 258 -6.13 12.50 -27.18
CA ALA A 258 -6.11 13.37 -26.00
C ALA A 258 -5.23 12.79 -24.90
N LEU A 259 -5.40 11.50 -24.55
CA LEU A 259 -4.58 10.84 -23.55
C LEU A 259 -3.10 10.83 -23.94
N ALA A 260 -2.78 10.40 -25.17
CA ALA A 260 -1.40 10.32 -25.65
C ALA A 260 -0.70 11.68 -25.58
N THR A 261 -1.38 12.74 -26.01
CA THR A 261 -0.83 14.10 -26.01
C THR A 261 -0.61 14.63 -24.60
N LEU A 262 -1.55 14.41 -23.67
CA LEU A 262 -1.37 14.83 -22.27
C LEU A 262 -0.20 14.10 -21.60
N VAL A 263 -0.07 12.79 -21.81
CA VAL A 263 1.05 11.99 -21.29
C VAL A 263 2.39 12.51 -21.83
N VAL A 264 2.50 12.73 -23.15
CA VAL A 264 3.74 13.24 -23.76
C VAL A 264 4.12 14.62 -23.22
N ASN A 265 3.16 15.54 -23.10
CA ASN A 265 3.43 16.89 -22.57
C ASN A 265 3.76 16.87 -21.08
N LYS A 266 3.15 15.98 -20.29
CA LYS A 266 3.51 15.78 -18.88
C LYS A 266 4.94 15.24 -18.76
N LEU A 267 5.32 14.24 -19.55
CA LEU A 267 6.68 13.66 -19.53
C LEU A 267 7.75 14.68 -19.97
N ARG A 268 7.40 15.60 -20.88
CA ARG A 268 8.27 16.71 -21.30
C ARG A 268 8.34 17.85 -20.26
N GLY A 269 7.52 17.80 -19.21
CA GLY A 269 7.45 18.85 -18.19
C GLY A 269 6.75 20.15 -18.64
N THR A 270 6.12 20.15 -19.82
CA THR A 270 5.41 21.33 -20.36
C THR A 270 4.05 21.52 -19.72
N LEU A 271 3.41 20.44 -19.25
CA LEU A 271 2.14 20.48 -18.55
C LEU A 271 2.23 19.72 -17.21
N LYS A 272 1.65 20.30 -16.17
CA LYS A 272 1.39 19.61 -14.90
C LYS A 272 -0.05 19.13 -14.92
N VAL A 273 -0.30 17.92 -15.42
CA VAL A 273 -1.66 17.43 -15.67
C VAL A 273 -1.81 16.00 -15.20
N ALA A 274 -3.02 15.69 -14.73
CA ALA A 274 -3.49 14.32 -14.52
C ALA A 274 -4.93 14.18 -15.00
N ALA A 275 -5.35 12.94 -15.24
CA ALA A 275 -6.71 12.64 -15.63
C ALA A 275 -7.22 11.40 -14.89
N VAL A 276 -8.47 11.46 -14.48
CA VAL A 276 -9.19 10.40 -13.77
C VAL A 276 -10.57 10.20 -14.38
N LYS A 277 -11.09 8.96 -14.26
CA LYS A 277 -12.47 8.70 -14.67
C LYS A 277 -13.45 9.25 -13.64
N ALA A 278 -14.57 9.75 -14.11
CA ALA A 278 -15.67 10.18 -13.25
C ALA A 278 -16.19 9.01 -12.41
N PRO A 279 -16.49 9.24 -11.12
CA PRO A 279 -17.04 8.20 -10.26
C PRO A 279 -18.49 7.86 -10.60
N GLY A 280 -18.89 6.60 -10.42
CA GLY A 280 -20.24 6.12 -10.68
C GLY A 280 -20.55 5.91 -12.16
N PHE A 281 -21.83 5.58 -12.45
CA PHE A 281 -22.35 5.32 -13.79
C PHE A 281 -23.75 5.95 -13.94
N GLY A 282 -24.11 6.31 -15.17
CA GLY A 282 -25.42 6.86 -15.49
C GLY A 282 -25.75 8.13 -14.68
N ASP A 283 -26.97 8.23 -14.14
CA ASP A 283 -27.40 9.39 -13.36
C ASP A 283 -26.61 9.59 -12.06
N ARG A 284 -26.13 8.51 -11.45
CA ARG A 284 -25.24 8.63 -10.28
C ARG A 284 -23.93 9.34 -10.59
N ARG A 285 -23.36 9.09 -11.78
CA ARG A 285 -22.15 9.80 -12.22
C ARG A 285 -22.42 11.31 -12.32
N LYS A 286 -23.56 11.71 -12.92
CA LYS A 286 -23.95 13.11 -13.00
C LYS A 286 -24.08 13.77 -11.63
N GLU A 287 -24.71 13.07 -10.69
CA GLU A 287 -24.88 13.52 -9.32
C GLU A 287 -23.55 13.66 -8.56
N MET A 288 -22.63 12.69 -8.73
CA MET A 288 -21.30 12.76 -8.10
C MET A 288 -20.43 13.85 -8.72
N LEU A 289 -20.48 14.05 -10.03
CA LEU A 289 -19.82 15.18 -10.69
C LEU A 289 -20.34 16.52 -10.17
N GLN A 290 -21.64 16.63 -9.92
CA GLN A 290 -22.24 17.83 -9.32
C GLN A 290 -21.76 18.06 -7.88
N ASP A 291 -21.62 17.00 -7.08
CA ASP A 291 -21.07 17.07 -5.73
C ASP A 291 -19.61 17.59 -5.75
N ILE A 292 -18.79 17.08 -6.68
CA ILE A 292 -17.42 17.55 -6.88
C ILE A 292 -17.40 19.02 -7.33
N ALA A 293 -18.29 19.42 -8.24
CA ALA A 293 -18.37 20.79 -8.72
C ALA A 293 -18.73 21.77 -7.60
N ILE A 294 -19.71 21.43 -6.76
CA ILE A 294 -20.08 22.25 -5.60
C ILE A 294 -18.94 22.35 -4.60
N LEU A 295 -18.28 21.23 -4.29
CA LEU A 295 -17.14 21.18 -3.38
C LEU A 295 -15.98 22.06 -3.83
N THR A 296 -15.72 22.13 -5.13
CA THR A 296 -14.57 22.81 -5.70
C THR A 296 -14.86 24.20 -6.27
N LYS A 297 -16.12 24.64 -6.21
CA LYS A 297 -16.63 25.87 -6.87
C LYS A 297 -16.43 25.81 -8.39
N GLY A 298 -16.52 24.64 -8.98
CA GLY A 298 -16.49 24.43 -10.42
C GLY A 298 -17.89 24.28 -11.01
N LEU A 299 -17.94 24.01 -12.31
CA LEU A 299 -19.14 23.71 -13.05
C LEU A 299 -19.00 22.36 -13.75
N VAL A 300 -20.05 21.55 -13.74
CA VAL A 300 -20.10 20.37 -14.60
C VAL A 300 -20.37 20.82 -16.03
N ILE A 301 -19.42 20.59 -16.91
CA ILE A 301 -19.58 20.86 -18.33
C ILE A 301 -20.41 19.71 -18.91
N SER A 302 -21.66 20.02 -19.28
CA SER A 302 -22.63 19.08 -19.84
C SER A 302 -23.43 19.74 -20.93
N GLU A 303 -23.51 19.10 -22.09
CA GLU A 303 -24.31 19.58 -23.20
C GLU A 303 -25.84 19.58 -22.87
N GLU A 304 -26.27 18.66 -22.00
CA GLU A 304 -27.65 18.62 -21.52
C GLU A 304 -27.99 19.89 -20.70
N GLN A 305 -27.01 20.49 -20.06
CA GLN A 305 -27.15 21.75 -19.32
C GLN A 305 -26.81 22.98 -20.17
N GLY A 306 -26.53 22.80 -21.45
CA GLY A 306 -26.18 23.86 -22.38
C GLY A 306 -24.72 24.29 -22.40
N TYR A 307 -23.86 23.61 -21.67
CA TYR A 307 -22.43 23.90 -21.63
C TYR A 307 -21.63 22.98 -22.58
N LYS A 308 -20.84 23.59 -23.46
CA LYS A 308 -19.94 22.87 -24.38
C LYS A 308 -18.52 22.99 -23.92
N LEU A 309 -17.77 21.88 -24.05
CA LEU A 309 -16.35 21.81 -23.65
C LEU A 309 -15.50 22.83 -24.43
N GLU A 310 -15.78 23.02 -25.72
CA GLU A 310 -15.09 23.96 -26.60
C GLU A 310 -15.21 25.44 -26.17
N ASN A 311 -16.23 25.78 -25.41
CA ASN A 311 -16.53 27.14 -24.94
C ASN A 311 -16.13 27.35 -23.47
N ALA A 312 -15.62 26.32 -22.82
CA ALA A 312 -15.24 26.39 -21.42
C ALA A 312 -14.04 27.32 -21.21
N ASP A 313 -14.01 28.02 -20.09
CA ASP A 313 -12.88 28.84 -19.68
C ASP A 313 -12.49 28.59 -18.22
N LEU A 314 -11.52 29.32 -17.70
CA LEU A 314 -11.01 29.13 -16.34
C LEU A 314 -12.07 29.35 -15.26
N THR A 315 -13.15 30.06 -15.55
CA THR A 315 -14.24 30.33 -14.57
C THR A 315 -15.14 29.12 -14.37
N TYR A 316 -15.11 28.14 -15.30
CA TYR A 316 -15.85 26.88 -15.19
C TYR A 316 -15.07 25.85 -14.36
N LEU A 317 -13.76 26.06 -14.23
CA LEU A 317 -12.90 25.11 -13.55
C LEU A 317 -13.02 25.24 -12.03
N GLY A 318 -13.15 24.10 -11.36
CA GLY A 318 -13.06 24.02 -9.92
C GLY A 318 -11.63 24.27 -9.41
N ARG A 319 -11.52 24.49 -8.10
CA ARG A 319 -10.25 24.70 -7.41
C ARG A 319 -10.20 23.93 -6.11
N ALA A 320 -9.01 23.43 -5.76
CA ALA A 320 -8.75 22.85 -4.46
C ALA A 320 -7.33 23.24 -3.99
N GLU A 321 -7.02 23.01 -2.72
CA GLU A 321 -5.66 23.21 -2.22
C GLU A 321 -4.74 22.11 -2.72
N ARG A 322 -5.24 20.88 -2.69
CA ARG A 322 -4.48 19.74 -3.18
C ARG A 322 -5.41 18.66 -3.75
N VAL A 323 -4.91 17.93 -4.74
CA VAL A 323 -5.51 16.68 -5.21
C VAL A 323 -4.44 15.61 -5.23
N THR A 324 -4.71 14.48 -4.57
CA THR A 324 -3.86 13.29 -4.57
C THR A 324 -4.59 12.16 -5.27
N ILE A 325 -3.91 11.51 -6.21
CA ILE A 325 -4.47 10.42 -7.02
C ILE A 325 -3.54 9.21 -6.92
N ASP A 326 -4.05 8.12 -6.40
CA ASP A 326 -3.38 6.82 -6.46
C ASP A 326 -3.95 5.96 -7.60
N LYS A 327 -3.62 4.66 -7.63
CA LYS A 327 -4.13 3.74 -8.66
C LYS A 327 -5.64 3.49 -8.58
N ASP A 328 -6.23 3.66 -7.41
CA ASP A 328 -7.61 3.27 -7.11
C ASP A 328 -8.50 4.47 -6.74
N ASN A 329 -7.91 5.52 -6.17
CA ASN A 329 -8.65 6.62 -5.55
C ASN A 329 -8.17 8.00 -6.00
N THR A 330 -9.07 8.98 -5.89
CA THR A 330 -8.78 10.40 -6.01
C THR A 330 -9.29 11.13 -4.77
N THR A 331 -8.40 11.84 -4.09
CA THR A 331 -8.71 12.63 -2.88
C THR A 331 -8.56 14.10 -3.18
N ILE A 332 -9.63 14.87 -2.99
CA ILE A 332 -9.66 16.32 -3.10
C ILE A 332 -9.62 16.91 -1.70
N VAL A 333 -8.64 17.76 -1.41
CA VAL A 333 -8.40 18.39 -0.11
C VAL A 333 -8.50 19.91 -0.27
N GLY A 334 -9.22 20.58 0.63
CA GLY A 334 -9.36 22.02 0.64
C GLY A 334 -10.09 22.57 -0.59
N GLY A 335 -11.22 21.95 -0.95
CA GLY A 335 -12.10 22.43 -2.04
C GLY A 335 -12.52 23.88 -1.78
N LYS A 336 -12.54 24.72 -2.83
CA LYS A 336 -12.84 26.15 -2.72
C LYS A 336 -14.34 26.46 -2.89
N GLY A 337 -15.22 25.45 -2.72
CA GLY A 337 -16.67 25.61 -2.68
C GLY A 337 -17.11 26.49 -1.51
N LYS A 338 -18.26 27.13 -1.67
CA LYS A 338 -18.85 27.89 -0.56
C LYS A 338 -19.49 26.94 0.43
N LYS A 339 -19.26 27.14 1.73
CA LYS A 339 -19.84 26.29 2.78
C LYS A 339 -21.36 26.21 2.72
N ASP A 340 -22.02 27.32 2.41
CA ASP A 340 -23.48 27.38 2.29
C ASP A 340 -24.00 26.49 1.15
N ASP A 341 -23.32 26.48 -0.01
CA ASP A 341 -23.67 25.65 -1.16
C ASP A 341 -23.47 24.16 -0.85
N ILE A 342 -22.38 23.83 -0.14
CA ILE A 342 -22.09 22.46 0.32
C ILE A 342 -23.17 22.00 1.32
N GLN A 343 -23.54 22.83 2.30
CA GLN A 343 -24.57 22.52 3.28
C GLN A 343 -25.97 22.37 2.63
N ALA A 344 -26.29 23.22 1.65
CA ALA A 344 -27.51 23.08 0.88
C ALA A 344 -27.57 21.74 0.12
N ARG A 345 -26.42 21.32 -0.48
CA ARG A 345 -26.31 20.03 -1.16
C ARG A 345 -26.46 18.85 -0.19
N ILE A 346 -25.84 18.92 0.98
CA ILE A 346 -26.00 17.93 2.06
C ILE A 346 -27.46 17.81 2.48
N ALA A 347 -28.16 18.93 2.68
CA ALA A 347 -29.57 18.95 3.01
C ALA A 347 -30.45 18.31 1.92
N GLN A 348 -30.15 18.58 0.64
CA GLN A 348 -30.82 17.95 -0.50
C GLN A 348 -30.65 16.43 -0.51
N ILE A 349 -29.41 15.91 -0.29
CA ILE A 349 -29.15 14.46 -0.23
C ILE A 349 -29.90 13.82 0.95
N LYS A 350 -29.92 14.47 2.13
CA LYS A 350 -30.69 13.99 3.28
C LYS A 350 -32.19 13.87 2.99
N ALA A 351 -32.77 14.87 2.33
CA ALA A 351 -34.19 14.82 1.92
C ALA A 351 -34.44 13.68 0.91
N GLN A 352 -33.52 13.40 0.00
CA GLN A 352 -33.62 12.27 -0.92
C GLN A 352 -33.58 10.92 -0.18
N ILE A 353 -32.74 10.78 0.86
CA ILE A 353 -32.68 9.57 1.70
C ILE A 353 -34.02 9.31 2.41
N GLU A 354 -34.67 10.36 2.88
CA GLU A 354 -35.97 10.25 3.57
C GLU A 354 -37.11 9.88 2.61
N THR A 355 -37.04 10.28 1.35
CA THR A 355 -38.11 10.09 0.37
C THR A 355 -37.96 8.84 -0.49
N THR A 356 -36.76 8.28 -0.61
CA THR A 356 -36.53 7.08 -1.41
C THR A 356 -37.13 5.84 -0.76
N THR A 357 -37.76 4.99 -1.58
CA THR A 357 -38.32 3.69 -1.17
C THR A 357 -37.39 2.51 -1.47
N SER A 358 -36.34 2.74 -2.22
CA SER A 358 -35.35 1.74 -2.61
C SER A 358 -34.23 1.66 -1.56
N GLU A 359 -34.09 0.54 -0.87
CA GLU A 359 -33.00 0.34 0.10
C GLU A 359 -31.61 0.47 -0.55
N TYR A 360 -31.46 0.02 -1.80
CA TYR A 360 -30.23 0.17 -2.55
C TYR A 360 -29.90 1.64 -2.86
N ASP A 361 -30.87 2.42 -3.28
CA ASP A 361 -30.67 3.86 -3.55
C ASP A 361 -30.40 4.61 -2.25
N LYS A 362 -31.06 4.22 -1.16
CA LYS A 362 -30.84 4.78 0.16
C LYS A 362 -29.40 4.55 0.63
N GLU A 363 -28.87 3.33 0.48
CA GLU A 363 -27.47 3.00 0.79
C GLU A 363 -26.51 3.90 -0.03
N LYS A 364 -26.73 4.04 -1.33
CA LYS A 364 -25.89 4.85 -2.22
C LYS A 364 -25.98 6.35 -1.94
N LEU A 365 -27.13 6.85 -1.53
CA LEU A 365 -27.29 8.23 -1.07
C LEU A 365 -26.59 8.46 0.27
N GLN A 366 -26.60 7.47 1.17
CA GLN A 366 -25.85 7.53 2.43
C GLN A 366 -24.33 7.55 2.20
N GLU A 367 -23.81 6.74 1.27
CA GLU A 367 -22.40 6.80 0.86
C GLU A 367 -22.02 8.19 0.33
N ARG A 368 -22.84 8.78 -0.54
CA ARG A 368 -22.60 10.14 -1.05
C ARG A 368 -22.64 11.18 0.05
N LEU A 369 -23.60 11.07 0.96
CA LEU A 369 -23.73 11.97 2.11
C LEU A 369 -22.46 11.90 2.98
N ALA A 370 -21.99 10.69 3.29
CA ALA A 370 -20.79 10.48 4.09
C ALA A 370 -19.55 11.11 3.42
N LYS A 371 -19.37 10.89 2.11
CA LYS A 371 -18.26 11.47 1.33
C LYS A 371 -18.25 12.99 1.30
N LEU A 372 -19.44 13.63 1.22
CA LEU A 372 -19.53 15.09 1.14
C LEU A 372 -19.55 15.78 2.51
N SER A 373 -20.16 15.15 3.53
CA SER A 373 -20.33 15.75 4.87
C SER A 373 -19.17 15.49 5.82
N GLY A 374 -18.37 14.44 5.58
CA GLY A 374 -17.27 14.03 6.45
C GLY A 374 -16.05 14.96 6.40
N GLY A 375 -15.84 15.64 5.28
CA GLY A 375 -14.62 16.40 5.04
C GLY A 375 -13.39 15.51 4.96
N VAL A 376 -12.22 16.14 5.07
CA VAL A 376 -10.92 15.46 5.14
C VAL A 376 -10.18 15.91 6.40
N ALA A 377 -9.75 14.96 7.23
CA ALA A 377 -8.83 15.25 8.32
C ALA A 377 -7.40 15.21 7.78
N VAL A 378 -6.71 16.33 7.86
CA VAL A 378 -5.32 16.46 7.46
C VAL A 378 -4.45 16.35 8.70
N LEU A 379 -3.64 15.29 8.80
CA LEU A 379 -2.64 15.10 9.84
C LEU A 379 -1.34 15.78 9.37
N GLN A 380 -1.04 16.94 9.92
CA GLN A 380 0.18 17.65 9.64
C GLN A 380 1.28 17.19 10.60
N ILE A 381 2.28 16.50 10.07
CA ILE A 381 3.36 15.90 10.86
C ILE A 381 4.54 16.86 10.94
N GLY A 382 4.88 17.26 12.16
CA GLY A 382 6.02 18.10 12.44
C GLY A 382 7.18 17.33 13.08
N ALA A 383 8.42 17.71 12.73
CA ALA A 383 9.65 17.20 13.34
C ALA A 383 10.78 18.23 13.24
N ALA A 384 11.87 18.00 13.98
CA ALA A 384 13.02 18.91 14.00
C ALA A 384 13.89 18.82 12.73
N THR A 385 13.91 17.67 12.06
CA THR A 385 14.69 17.41 10.85
C THR A 385 13.82 16.79 9.77
N GLU A 386 14.20 16.95 8.50
CA GLU A 386 13.50 16.36 7.35
C GLU A 386 13.50 14.83 7.40
N VAL A 387 14.60 14.22 7.84
CA VAL A 387 14.73 12.76 7.97
C VAL A 387 13.76 12.22 9.03
N GLU A 388 13.68 12.89 10.19
CA GLU A 388 12.75 12.54 11.26
C GLU A 388 11.29 12.75 10.84
N MET A 389 11.00 13.84 10.14
CA MET A 389 9.66 14.14 9.63
C MET A 389 9.18 13.06 8.67
N LYS A 390 10.03 12.63 7.74
CA LYS A 390 9.71 11.58 6.77
C LYS A 390 9.47 10.24 7.47
N GLU A 391 10.34 9.85 8.41
CA GLU A 391 10.17 8.62 9.20
C GLU A 391 8.87 8.64 10.01
N LYS A 392 8.56 9.77 10.67
CA LYS A 392 7.34 9.93 11.46
C LYS A 392 6.10 9.91 10.57
N LYS A 393 6.15 10.52 9.39
CA LYS A 393 5.07 10.50 8.40
C LYS A 393 4.78 9.08 7.92
N ASP A 394 5.81 8.32 7.53
CA ASP A 394 5.67 6.94 7.07
C ASP A 394 5.05 6.07 8.20
N ARG A 395 5.47 6.23 9.44
CA ARG A 395 4.88 5.55 10.62
C ARG A 395 3.41 5.89 10.85
N VAL A 396 3.02 7.15 10.63
CA VAL A 396 1.62 7.58 10.75
C VAL A 396 0.79 7.01 9.60
N ASP A 397 1.31 6.99 8.38
CA ASP A 397 0.67 6.37 7.21
C ASP A 397 0.39 4.87 7.48
N ASP A 398 1.40 4.10 7.93
CA ASP A 398 1.26 2.69 8.28
C ASP A 398 0.20 2.47 9.36
N ALA A 399 0.25 3.28 10.43
CA ALA A 399 -0.70 3.19 11.52
C ALA A 399 -2.14 3.53 11.09
N LEU A 400 -2.31 4.46 10.16
CA LEU A 400 -3.61 4.81 9.58
C LEU A 400 -4.18 3.64 8.75
N HIS A 401 -3.35 3.02 7.90
CA HIS A 401 -3.74 1.86 7.10
C HIS A 401 -4.13 0.67 7.98
N ALA A 402 -3.32 0.34 8.99
CA ALA A 402 -3.62 -0.73 9.95
C ALA A 402 -4.93 -0.46 10.72
N THR A 403 -5.18 0.80 11.09
CA THR A 403 -6.40 1.19 11.78
C THR A 403 -7.63 1.01 10.90
N ARG A 404 -7.56 1.40 9.62
CA ARG A 404 -8.63 1.14 8.65
C ARG A 404 -8.89 -0.36 8.49
N ALA A 405 -7.83 -1.16 8.32
CA ALA A 405 -7.92 -2.62 8.24
C ALA A 405 -8.59 -3.23 9.48
N ALA A 406 -8.33 -2.70 10.66
CA ALA A 406 -8.96 -3.13 11.91
C ALA A 406 -10.45 -2.75 12.01
N VAL A 407 -10.82 -1.59 11.49
CA VAL A 407 -12.24 -1.18 11.43
C VAL A 407 -13.02 -2.05 10.44
N GLU A 408 -12.39 -2.44 9.32
CA GLU A 408 -13.02 -3.29 8.29
C GLU A 408 -13.23 -4.73 8.73
N GLU A 409 -12.20 -5.42 9.23
CA GLU A 409 -12.25 -6.87 9.51
C GLU A 409 -12.08 -7.21 11.00
N GLY A 410 -11.98 -6.21 11.88
CA GLY A 410 -11.77 -6.44 13.31
C GLY A 410 -10.32 -6.69 13.68
N ILE A 411 -10.11 -7.11 14.92
CA ILE A 411 -8.79 -7.32 15.54
C ILE A 411 -8.66 -8.72 16.11
N VAL A 412 -7.43 -9.21 16.15
CA VAL A 412 -7.02 -10.47 16.77
C VAL A 412 -5.91 -10.20 17.81
N PRO A 413 -5.60 -11.15 18.72
CA PRO A 413 -4.42 -11.05 19.57
C PRO A 413 -3.15 -10.87 18.74
N GLY A 414 -2.37 -9.84 19.03
CA GLY A 414 -1.17 -9.49 18.28
C GLY A 414 0.05 -10.34 18.61
N GLY A 415 1.22 -9.91 18.12
CA GLY A 415 2.49 -10.57 18.40
C GLY A 415 2.60 -11.99 17.84
N GLY A 416 1.85 -12.33 16.79
CA GLY A 416 1.81 -13.65 16.18
C GLY A 416 0.96 -14.69 16.94
N ILE A 417 0.28 -14.31 18.01
CA ILE A 417 -0.50 -15.25 18.85
C ILE A 417 -1.70 -15.80 18.08
N ALA A 418 -2.37 -15.00 17.27
CA ALA A 418 -3.50 -15.45 16.46
C ALA A 418 -3.12 -16.62 15.52
N TYR A 419 -1.89 -16.59 14.97
CA TYR A 419 -1.36 -17.71 14.18
C TYR A 419 -1.11 -18.95 15.04
N ILE A 420 -0.51 -18.79 16.24
CA ILE A 420 -0.28 -19.91 17.16
C ILE A 420 -1.60 -20.60 17.55
N ARG A 421 -2.67 -19.82 17.81
CA ARG A 421 -4.01 -20.34 18.11
C ARG A 421 -4.66 -21.04 16.91
N SER A 422 -4.28 -20.66 15.71
CA SER A 422 -4.77 -21.30 14.48
C SER A 422 -4.11 -22.66 14.19
N ILE A 423 -3.01 -22.99 14.86
CA ILE A 423 -2.31 -24.29 14.68
C ILE A 423 -3.23 -25.46 15.06
N GLU A 424 -4.02 -25.35 16.13
CA GLU A 424 -4.95 -26.41 16.57
C GLU A 424 -5.97 -26.79 15.47
N ALA A 425 -6.36 -25.83 14.64
CA ALA A 425 -7.29 -26.07 13.52
C ALA A 425 -6.69 -26.99 12.45
N LEU A 426 -5.36 -27.10 12.39
CA LEU A 426 -4.60 -27.93 11.45
C LEU A 426 -4.24 -29.32 12.00
N ASP A 427 -4.25 -29.53 13.35
CA ASP A 427 -3.68 -30.72 13.99
C ASP A 427 -4.27 -32.07 13.50
N LYS A 428 -5.53 -32.09 13.11
CA LYS A 428 -6.20 -33.32 12.62
C LYS A 428 -6.52 -33.30 11.13
N LYS A 429 -6.00 -32.33 10.43
CA LYS A 429 -6.25 -32.18 8.99
C LYS A 429 -5.27 -33.01 8.20
N LYS A 430 -5.80 -33.72 7.20
CA LYS A 430 -5.02 -34.54 6.27
C LYS A 430 -5.34 -34.14 4.83
N GLY A 431 -4.36 -34.29 3.98
CA GLY A 431 -4.51 -34.18 2.55
C GLY A 431 -5.12 -35.46 1.94
N VAL A 432 -5.29 -35.44 0.64
CA VAL A 432 -5.72 -36.63 -0.14
C VAL A 432 -4.60 -37.68 -0.19
N ASN A 433 -3.35 -37.24 -0.09
CA ASN A 433 -2.14 -38.07 -0.06
C ASN A 433 -1.14 -37.54 0.99
N GLU A 434 0.01 -38.21 1.12
CA GLU A 434 1.06 -37.88 2.10
C GLU A 434 1.71 -36.54 1.79
N ASP A 435 1.95 -36.17 0.53
CA ASP A 435 2.56 -34.92 0.12
C ASP A 435 1.64 -33.71 0.41
N GLU A 436 0.35 -33.84 0.16
CA GLU A 436 -0.64 -32.84 0.54
C GLU A 436 -0.69 -32.65 2.07
N THR A 437 -0.62 -33.75 2.83
CA THR A 437 -0.56 -33.71 4.29
C THR A 437 0.72 -33.01 4.77
N THR A 438 1.84 -33.26 4.09
CA THR A 438 3.12 -32.58 4.34
C THR A 438 3.00 -31.08 4.04
N GLY A 439 2.29 -30.68 2.97
CA GLY A 439 1.98 -29.27 2.69
C GLY A 439 1.25 -28.58 3.83
N ILE A 440 0.27 -29.26 4.46
CA ILE A 440 -0.41 -28.76 5.66
C ILE A 440 0.56 -28.60 6.83
N ALA A 441 1.46 -29.56 7.03
CA ALA A 441 2.46 -29.52 8.10
C ALA A 441 3.48 -28.39 7.92
N ILE A 442 3.85 -28.04 6.67
CA ILE A 442 4.71 -26.91 6.34
C ILE A 442 4.09 -25.60 6.84
N VAL A 443 2.82 -25.34 6.52
CA VAL A 443 2.12 -24.14 6.99
C VAL A 443 2.05 -24.14 8.52
N ARG A 444 1.66 -25.26 9.12
CA ARG A 444 1.60 -25.43 10.58
C ARG A 444 2.91 -25.02 11.26
N ARG A 445 4.05 -25.38 10.69
CA ARG A 445 5.37 -24.99 11.19
C ARG A 445 5.65 -23.51 10.98
N ALA A 446 5.29 -22.98 9.81
CA ALA A 446 5.53 -21.59 9.45
C ALA A 446 4.75 -20.60 10.34
N LEU A 447 3.57 -20.97 10.84
CA LEU A 447 2.76 -20.13 11.73
C LEU A 447 3.46 -19.76 13.06
N GLU A 448 4.52 -20.45 13.45
CA GLU A 448 5.32 -20.11 14.63
C GLU A 448 6.33 -18.98 14.37
N GLU A 449 6.74 -18.79 13.11
CA GLU A 449 7.87 -17.92 12.78
C GLU A 449 7.66 -16.42 13.10
N PRO A 450 6.48 -15.83 12.94
CA PRO A 450 6.28 -14.45 13.36
C PRO A 450 6.60 -14.23 14.85
N LEU A 451 6.06 -15.07 15.75
CA LEU A 451 6.36 -14.99 17.17
C LEU A 451 7.85 -15.28 17.45
N ARG A 452 8.43 -16.31 16.82
CA ARG A 452 9.86 -16.63 16.96
C ARG A 452 10.75 -15.46 16.59
N THR A 453 10.45 -14.78 15.48
CA THR A 453 11.21 -13.63 15.00
C THR A 453 11.09 -12.44 15.95
N ILE A 454 9.88 -12.12 16.43
CA ILE A 454 9.65 -11.05 17.42
C ILE A 454 10.49 -11.29 18.68
N VAL A 455 10.48 -12.52 19.17
CA VAL A 455 11.20 -12.92 20.40
C VAL A 455 12.72 -12.94 20.17
N ALA A 456 13.17 -13.42 19.02
CA ALA A 456 14.59 -13.41 18.65
C ALA A 456 15.15 -11.97 18.57
N ASN A 457 14.37 -11.03 17.99
CA ASN A 457 14.74 -9.62 17.97
C ASN A 457 14.76 -9.00 19.38
N ALA A 458 14.06 -9.59 20.34
CA ALA A 458 14.14 -9.23 21.75
C ALA A 458 15.34 -9.89 22.49
N GLY A 459 16.12 -10.74 21.82
CA GLY A 459 17.27 -11.42 22.40
C GLY A 459 16.91 -12.66 23.22
N ILE A 460 15.73 -13.25 23.02
CA ILE A 460 15.21 -14.38 23.80
C ILE A 460 15.05 -15.60 22.88
N GLU A 461 15.19 -16.80 23.46
CA GLU A 461 15.01 -18.07 22.75
C GLU A 461 13.54 -18.33 22.38
N GLY A 462 13.26 -18.28 21.07
CA GLY A 462 11.89 -18.37 20.55
C GLY A 462 11.20 -19.70 20.84
N SER A 463 11.93 -20.81 20.91
CA SER A 463 11.37 -22.14 21.13
C SER A 463 10.69 -22.26 22.50
N ILE A 464 11.29 -21.69 23.55
CA ILE A 464 10.75 -21.69 24.90
C ILE A 464 9.47 -20.87 24.97
N VAL A 465 9.48 -19.69 24.34
CA VAL A 465 8.32 -18.78 24.35
C VAL A 465 7.14 -19.39 23.59
N VAL A 466 7.40 -19.93 22.39
CA VAL A 466 6.35 -20.60 21.59
C VAL A 466 5.74 -21.77 22.36
N GLN A 467 6.55 -22.61 23.03
CA GLN A 467 6.03 -23.73 23.80
C GLN A 467 5.12 -23.25 24.93
N LYS A 468 5.55 -22.26 25.71
CA LYS A 468 4.77 -21.69 26.80
C LYS A 468 3.50 -21.01 26.33
N VAL A 469 3.54 -20.34 25.17
CA VAL A 469 2.35 -19.74 24.57
C VAL A 469 1.36 -20.81 24.11
N LYS A 470 1.82 -21.93 23.52
CA LYS A 470 0.96 -23.06 23.13
C LYS A 470 0.24 -23.70 24.31
N GLU A 471 0.84 -23.75 25.47
CA GLU A 471 0.22 -24.25 26.70
C GLU A 471 -0.91 -23.35 27.20
N GLY A 472 -0.87 -22.06 26.87
CA GLY A 472 -1.89 -21.08 27.20
C GLY A 472 -3.11 -21.14 26.26
N LYS A 473 -4.20 -20.47 26.65
CA LYS A 473 -5.46 -20.40 25.89
C LYS A 473 -5.89 -18.98 25.59
N GLY A 474 -6.73 -18.83 24.55
CA GLY A 474 -7.29 -17.54 24.16
C GLY A 474 -6.21 -16.55 23.74
N ASP A 475 -6.26 -15.36 24.32
CA ASP A 475 -5.35 -14.25 24.05
C ASP A 475 -4.08 -14.24 24.92
N PHE A 476 -3.83 -15.30 25.70
CA PHE A 476 -2.60 -15.44 26.48
C PHE A 476 -1.39 -15.51 25.54
N GLY A 477 -0.43 -14.64 25.74
CA GLY A 477 0.75 -14.53 24.90
C GLY A 477 1.92 -13.87 25.60
N TYR A 478 2.99 -13.64 24.85
CA TYR A 478 4.21 -13.00 25.32
C TYR A 478 4.28 -11.56 24.80
N ASN A 479 4.30 -10.59 25.70
CA ASN A 479 4.51 -9.19 25.36
C ASN A 479 6.03 -8.91 25.30
N ALA A 480 6.58 -8.88 24.10
CA ALA A 480 8.02 -8.68 23.89
C ALA A 480 8.51 -7.27 24.26
N ARG A 481 7.61 -6.30 24.48
CA ARG A 481 7.97 -4.96 24.97
C ARG A 481 8.32 -4.97 26.46
N THR A 482 7.50 -5.66 27.25
CA THR A 482 7.57 -5.69 28.72
C THR A 482 8.21 -6.95 29.28
N ASP A 483 8.49 -7.95 28.43
CA ASP A 483 9.01 -9.27 28.78
C ASP A 483 8.09 -10.07 29.71
N VAL A 484 6.76 -9.88 29.57
CA VAL A 484 5.74 -10.49 30.43
C VAL A 484 4.80 -11.39 29.63
N TYR A 485 4.37 -12.50 30.23
CA TYR A 485 3.29 -13.34 29.72
C TYR A 485 1.96 -12.86 30.31
N GLU A 486 1.06 -12.43 29.43
CA GLU A 486 -0.21 -11.81 29.84
C GLU A 486 -1.31 -12.01 28.78
N LYS A 487 -2.52 -11.50 29.08
CA LYS A 487 -3.62 -11.42 28.11
C LYS A 487 -3.39 -10.24 27.15
N LEU A 488 -3.02 -10.52 25.91
CA LEU A 488 -2.56 -9.51 24.98
C LEU A 488 -3.64 -8.53 24.53
N LEU A 489 -4.90 -8.98 24.38
CA LEU A 489 -6.01 -8.08 24.07
C LEU A 489 -6.22 -7.03 25.17
N ALA A 490 -6.15 -7.44 26.44
CA ALA A 490 -6.26 -6.53 27.57
C ALA A 490 -5.04 -5.60 27.69
N ALA A 491 -3.84 -6.10 27.36
CA ALA A 491 -2.60 -5.33 27.32
C ALA A 491 -2.51 -4.36 26.14
N GLY A 492 -3.46 -4.42 25.19
CA GLY A 492 -3.48 -3.61 23.98
C GLY A 492 -2.55 -4.10 22.87
N VAL A 493 -1.97 -5.30 22.99
CA VAL A 493 -1.15 -5.91 21.95
C VAL A 493 -2.08 -6.65 20.98
N ILE A 494 -2.44 -5.97 19.90
CA ILE A 494 -3.48 -6.37 18.96
C ILE A 494 -3.02 -6.16 17.51
N ASP A 495 -3.44 -7.04 16.62
CA ASP A 495 -3.19 -6.93 15.19
C ASP A 495 -4.52 -6.86 14.42
N PRO A 496 -4.61 -6.11 13.30
CA PRO A 496 -5.76 -6.17 12.42
C PRO A 496 -5.90 -7.56 11.80
N THR A 497 -7.12 -8.10 11.80
CA THR A 497 -7.40 -9.42 11.20
C THR A 497 -7.05 -9.45 9.72
N LYS A 498 -7.38 -8.39 8.98
CA LYS A 498 -7.07 -8.23 7.55
C LYS A 498 -5.56 -8.33 7.30
N VAL A 499 -4.75 -7.65 8.11
CA VAL A 499 -3.28 -7.67 8.01
C VAL A 499 -2.74 -9.10 8.18
N SER A 500 -3.16 -9.78 9.26
CA SER A 500 -2.74 -11.15 9.51
C SER A 500 -3.17 -12.13 8.41
N ARG A 501 -4.39 -12.00 7.91
CA ARG A 501 -4.91 -12.84 6.82
C ARG A 501 -4.15 -12.64 5.53
N VAL A 502 -4.05 -11.41 5.06
CA VAL A 502 -3.41 -11.03 3.79
C VAL A 502 -1.93 -11.41 3.78
N ALA A 503 -1.23 -11.21 4.91
CA ALA A 503 0.18 -11.60 5.04
C ALA A 503 0.38 -13.11 4.81
N LEU A 504 -0.49 -13.96 5.35
CA LEU A 504 -0.41 -15.41 5.15
C LEU A 504 -0.78 -15.81 3.72
N GLU A 505 -1.85 -15.25 3.15
CA GLU A 505 -2.31 -15.53 1.79
C GLU A 505 -1.23 -15.20 0.75
N HIS A 506 -0.64 -14.01 0.83
CA HIS A 506 0.41 -13.60 -0.10
C HIS A 506 1.71 -14.40 0.08
N ALA A 507 2.10 -14.67 1.33
CA ALA A 507 3.25 -15.51 1.62
C ALA A 507 3.11 -16.91 1.01
N ALA A 508 1.96 -17.54 1.19
CA ALA A 508 1.70 -18.88 0.67
C ALA A 508 1.60 -18.91 -0.86
N SER A 509 0.97 -17.90 -1.46
CA SER A 509 0.86 -17.77 -2.92
C SER A 509 2.23 -17.79 -3.59
N ILE A 510 3.12 -16.91 -3.17
CA ILE A 510 4.48 -16.82 -3.74
C ILE A 510 5.32 -18.04 -3.39
N ALA A 511 5.23 -18.54 -2.15
CA ALA A 511 5.92 -19.76 -1.77
C ALA A 511 5.49 -20.95 -2.63
N GLY A 512 4.18 -21.12 -2.89
CA GLY A 512 3.66 -22.16 -3.76
C GLY A 512 4.19 -22.07 -5.19
N MET A 513 4.31 -20.87 -5.75
CA MET A 513 4.92 -20.66 -7.07
C MET A 513 6.40 -21.05 -7.08
N LEU A 514 7.17 -20.64 -6.08
CA LEU A 514 8.59 -20.98 -6.00
C LEU A 514 8.82 -22.47 -5.82
N LEU A 515 8.04 -23.14 -4.98
CA LEU A 515 8.14 -24.60 -4.76
C LEU A 515 7.86 -25.42 -6.01
N THR A 516 6.94 -24.95 -6.86
CA THR A 516 6.57 -25.61 -8.13
C THR A 516 7.47 -25.21 -9.32
N THR A 517 8.44 -24.30 -9.11
CA THR A 517 9.38 -23.88 -10.14
C THR A 517 10.42 -24.97 -10.40
N GLU A 518 10.61 -25.33 -11.68
CA GLU A 518 11.57 -26.34 -12.13
C GLU A 518 12.72 -25.73 -12.94
N CYS A 519 12.45 -24.64 -13.67
CA CYS A 519 13.41 -23.99 -14.54
C CYS A 519 13.37 -22.47 -14.34
N VAL A 520 14.55 -21.86 -14.32
CA VAL A 520 14.73 -20.39 -14.29
C VAL A 520 15.50 -19.97 -15.52
N ILE A 521 15.01 -18.95 -16.20
CA ILE A 521 15.60 -18.38 -17.42
C ILE A 521 16.02 -16.94 -17.15
N ALA A 522 17.32 -16.67 -17.20
CA ALA A 522 17.88 -15.34 -16.98
C ALA A 522 18.70 -14.86 -18.17
N ASP A 523 18.95 -13.57 -18.27
CA ASP A 523 19.93 -13.04 -19.20
C ASP A 523 21.35 -13.42 -18.76
N LYS A 524 22.22 -13.76 -19.72
CA LYS A 524 23.63 -13.94 -19.40
C LYS A 524 24.24 -12.59 -19.03
N PRO A 525 25.01 -12.50 -17.93
CA PRO A 525 25.77 -11.30 -17.64
C PRO A 525 26.63 -10.91 -18.87
N LYS A 526 26.63 -9.64 -19.23
CA LYS A 526 27.57 -9.13 -20.21
C LYS A 526 28.96 -9.28 -19.59
N LYS A 527 29.85 -10.04 -20.25
CA LYS A 527 31.27 -9.93 -19.92
C LYS A 527 31.68 -8.50 -20.25
N GLU A 528 32.14 -7.76 -19.26
CA GLU A 528 32.86 -6.52 -19.52
C GLU A 528 34.09 -6.91 -20.36
N GLU A 529 34.11 -6.53 -21.61
CA GLU A 529 35.33 -6.60 -22.41
C GLU A 529 36.31 -5.62 -21.75
N PRO A 530 37.55 -6.07 -21.45
CA PRO A 530 38.54 -5.17 -20.91
C PRO A 530 38.71 -4.01 -21.91
N ILE A 531 38.56 -2.79 -21.42
CA ILE A 531 38.81 -1.58 -22.19
C ILE A 531 40.26 -1.67 -22.64
N HIS A 532 40.47 -2.09 -23.90
CA HIS A 532 41.77 -1.96 -24.54
C HIS A 532 42.07 -0.46 -24.69
N ASN A 533 42.84 0.03 -23.74
CA ASN A 533 43.43 1.36 -23.80
C ASN A 533 44.38 1.36 -24.98
N HIS A 534 43.92 1.71 -26.17
CA HIS A 534 44.78 2.03 -27.27
C HIS A 534 45.54 3.28 -26.85
N GLY A 535 46.74 3.06 -26.31
CA GLY A 535 47.75 4.08 -26.12
C GLY A 535 48.07 4.66 -27.51
N GLY A 536 47.44 5.78 -27.80
CA GLY A 536 47.79 6.59 -28.99
C GLY A 536 49.21 7.11 -28.81
N GLY A 537 50.15 6.48 -29.48
CA GLY A 537 51.48 7.03 -29.67
C GLY A 537 51.39 8.38 -30.35
N ALA A 538 51.87 9.41 -29.71
CA ALA A 538 52.05 10.72 -30.32
C ALA A 538 53.03 10.63 -31.51
N PRO A 539 52.74 11.18 -32.67
CA PRO A 539 53.73 11.32 -33.74
C PRO A 539 54.76 12.38 -33.32
N GLY A 540 56.02 11.98 -33.26
CA GLY A 540 57.15 12.87 -33.01
C GLY A 540 57.21 13.98 -34.08
N MET A 541 57.17 15.23 -33.64
CA MET A 541 57.55 16.38 -34.47
C MET A 541 59.03 16.34 -34.73
N GLY A 542 59.40 15.96 -35.99
CA GLY A 542 60.75 16.16 -36.51
C GLY A 542 61.00 17.65 -36.71
N GLY A 543 62.13 18.11 -36.24
CA GLY A 543 62.59 19.47 -36.40
C GLY A 543 62.82 19.82 -37.86
N MET A 544 62.62 21.07 -38.16
CA MET A 544 63.23 21.77 -39.33
C MET A 544 63.92 23.00 -38.77
N ASP A 545 65.25 22.99 -38.96
CA ASP A 545 66.06 24.18 -39.00
C ASP A 545 65.64 25.05 -40.18
N TYR A 546 65.52 26.31 -39.97
CA TYR A 546 66.03 27.53 -40.61
C TYR A 546 65.28 28.76 -40.08
#